data_fd8a14c33afcb1c444258cf773d58c41
#
_entry.id   fd8a14c33afcb1c444258cf773d58c41
#
_cell.length_a   1.000
_cell.length_b   1.000
_cell.length_c   1.000
_cell.angle_alpha   90.00
_cell.angle_beta   90.00
_cell.angle_gamma   90.00
#
_symmetry.space_group_name_H-M   'P 1'
#
loop_
_entity.id
_entity.type
_entity.pdbx_description
1 polymer ?
#
loop_
_entity_poly.entity_id
_entity_poly.type
_entity_poly.pdbx_seq_one_letter_code
_entity_poly.pdbx_strand_id
1 'polypeptide(L)'
;MLVKEDYAMEILTLGEKIKRRRKEQKMTLKDLAGDRITPGQISLVESGRSNPSMDLLEYLANALQTSVEYLMESEETQAEKICIYYEQSAETYILNEDYISAEEHIENALFYAEKYKLEYRKAKNLFLRANICNAKNELVLAQQLYLSANVIFIKRNNFEQIIKTFLNLGKITLSLKAYHSAISYLKQAEKVYLYNDIGNDSLLGEIYYEMAESYFKIDDTNKSLEYTFLAKQKFEQVQDRREYGKSLISLSKEYNKKGDIANAIKYSKKSLEVYKELETEKNVSSIENNLGKLFFEFDNIEEAFKHYNTAKQIRMRSNDKDVVETMLNICEGYIKIKEIEKCEKVLEEIRSLIDETNIEQVIEQNLFWYRAYIIKEMQDEAENILLETFNLAKANGLYKKMAELSILLGRYYIGIKKDYEAAKYLNEGIKIFRNLGILNN
;
A
#
# COMPACT_ATOMS: atom_id res chain seq x y z
N MET A 1 -24.90 20.82 -7.01
CA MET A 1 -24.77 21.95 -7.96
C MET A 1 -23.69 22.86 -7.39
N LEU A 2 -22.41 22.46 -7.56
CA LEU A 2 -21.25 23.21 -7.11
C LEU A 2 -20.90 24.18 -8.23
N VAL A 3 -21.03 25.47 -7.93
CA VAL A 3 -20.69 26.58 -8.81
C VAL A 3 -19.20 26.47 -9.11
N LYS A 4 -18.85 26.24 -10.39
CA LYS A 4 -17.50 26.49 -10.90
C LYS A 4 -17.24 28.01 -10.82
N GLU A 5 -16.71 28.47 -9.70
CA GLU A 5 -16.03 29.75 -9.65
C GLU A 5 -14.54 29.46 -9.96
N ASP A 6 -14.20 29.46 -11.25
CA ASP A 6 -12.86 29.72 -11.75
C ASP A 6 -12.49 31.17 -11.44
N TYR A 7 -12.34 31.51 -10.15
CA TYR A 7 -11.53 32.66 -9.77
C TYR A 7 -10.09 32.28 -10.04
N ALA A 8 -9.55 32.67 -11.17
CA ALA A 8 -8.11 32.75 -11.34
C ALA A 8 -7.57 33.47 -10.11
N MET A 9 -6.86 32.75 -9.25
CA MET A 9 -6.27 33.32 -8.04
C MET A 9 -5.13 34.25 -8.48
N GLU A 10 -5.48 35.52 -8.74
CA GLU A 10 -4.54 36.53 -9.18
C GLU A 10 -3.70 36.98 -7.98
N ILE A 11 -2.40 36.93 -8.15
CA ILE A 11 -1.44 37.54 -7.22
C ILE A 11 -1.29 38.99 -7.60
N LEU A 12 -1.57 39.88 -6.66
CA LEU A 12 -1.61 41.30 -6.86
C LEU A 12 -0.53 42.01 -6.04
N THR A 13 0.17 42.92 -6.68
CA THR A 13 1.03 43.90 -5.99
C THR A 13 0.20 44.85 -5.14
N LEU A 14 0.86 45.58 -4.22
CA LEU A 14 0.19 46.58 -3.41
C LEU A 14 -0.63 47.57 -4.24
N GLY A 15 -0.01 48.10 -5.32
CA GLY A 15 -0.68 49.06 -6.20
C GLY A 15 -1.90 48.48 -6.90
N GLU A 16 -1.80 47.26 -7.36
CA GLU A 16 -2.90 46.53 -8.03
C GLU A 16 -4.05 46.23 -7.07
N LYS A 17 -3.75 45.86 -5.82
CA LYS A 17 -4.77 45.70 -4.77
C LYS A 17 -5.54 46.98 -4.50
N ILE A 18 -4.82 48.11 -4.33
CA ILE A 18 -5.43 49.42 -4.15
C ILE A 18 -6.32 49.78 -5.33
N LYS A 19 -5.81 49.63 -6.56
CA LYS A 19 -6.53 49.91 -7.80
C LYS A 19 -7.76 49.03 -7.97
N ARG A 20 -7.65 47.70 -7.64
CA ARG A 20 -8.77 46.77 -7.70
C ARG A 20 -9.88 47.15 -6.71
N ARG A 21 -9.53 47.36 -5.44
CA ARG A 21 -10.49 47.76 -4.41
C ARG A 21 -11.15 49.09 -4.71
N ARG A 22 -10.40 50.10 -5.19
CA ARG A 22 -10.97 51.36 -5.64
C ARG A 22 -12.00 51.18 -6.75
N LYS A 23 -11.69 50.34 -7.76
CA LYS A 23 -12.63 50.06 -8.86
C LYS A 23 -13.86 49.29 -8.38
N GLU A 24 -13.71 48.31 -7.51
CA GLU A 24 -14.82 47.56 -6.90
C GLU A 24 -15.79 48.50 -6.17
N GLN A 25 -15.25 49.54 -5.52
CA GLN A 25 -16.05 50.58 -4.81
C GLN A 25 -16.51 51.74 -5.73
N LYS A 26 -16.22 51.63 -7.05
CA LYS A 26 -16.56 52.65 -8.06
C LYS A 26 -16.01 54.03 -7.75
N MET A 27 -14.89 54.14 -7.04
CA MET A 27 -14.21 55.40 -6.70
C MET A 27 -13.31 55.87 -7.84
N THR A 28 -13.28 57.20 -8.07
CA THR A 28 -12.27 57.84 -8.91
C THR A 28 -10.96 58.03 -8.13
N LEU A 29 -9.87 58.33 -8.80
CA LEU A 29 -8.59 58.68 -8.13
C LEU A 29 -8.78 59.90 -7.21
N LYS A 30 -9.65 60.85 -7.58
CA LYS A 30 -9.97 62.03 -6.78
C LYS A 30 -10.75 61.67 -5.49
N ASP A 31 -11.72 60.77 -5.60
CA ASP A 31 -12.51 60.29 -4.44
C ASP A 31 -11.61 59.59 -3.43
N LEU A 32 -10.68 58.69 -3.89
CA LEU A 32 -9.74 58.03 -3.02
C LEU A 32 -8.67 58.97 -2.43
N ALA A 33 -8.27 60.00 -3.14
CA ALA A 33 -7.28 60.94 -2.66
C ALA A 33 -7.83 61.81 -1.51
N GLY A 34 -9.13 62.15 -1.59
CA GLY A 34 -9.77 63.07 -0.60
C GLY A 34 -9.01 64.39 -0.52
N ASP A 35 -8.95 64.93 0.69
CA ASP A 35 -8.20 66.15 1.02
C ASP A 35 -6.77 65.85 1.53
N ARG A 36 -6.36 64.56 1.57
CA ARG A 36 -5.12 64.14 2.22
C ARG A 36 -3.92 64.08 1.28
N ILE A 37 -4.15 63.74 0.01
CA ILE A 37 -3.11 63.58 -1.04
C ILE A 37 -3.67 63.95 -2.40
N THR A 38 -2.78 64.08 -3.39
CA THR A 38 -3.21 64.39 -4.76
C THR A 38 -3.61 63.11 -5.53
N PRO A 39 -4.55 63.17 -6.49
CA PRO A 39 -4.87 62.07 -7.38
C PRO A 39 -3.66 61.51 -8.11
N GLY A 40 -2.66 62.36 -8.42
CA GLY A 40 -1.39 61.95 -9.02
C GLY A 40 -0.57 61.05 -8.11
N GLN A 41 -0.56 61.30 -6.80
CA GLN A 41 0.14 60.43 -5.85
C GLN A 41 -0.54 59.06 -5.74
N ILE A 42 -1.87 59.01 -5.72
CA ILE A 42 -2.60 57.69 -5.80
C ILE A 42 -2.21 56.93 -7.07
N SER A 43 -2.17 57.61 -8.24
CA SER A 43 -1.78 56.99 -9.47
C SER A 43 -0.35 56.42 -9.46
N LEU A 44 0.58 57.10 -8.82
CA LEU A 44 1.95 56.63 -8.62
C LEU A 44 2.00 55.39 -7.72
N VAL A 45 1.20 55.35 -6.63
CA VAL A 45 1.09 54.20 -5.75
C VAL A 45 0.44 53.02 -6.47
N GLU A 46 -0.68 53.22 -7.22
CA GLU A 46 -1.35 52.17 -7.98
C GLU A 46 -0.46 51.58 -9.10
N SER A 47 0.46 52.35 -9.65
CA SER A 47 1.42 51.90 -10.66
C SER A 47 2.72 51.31 -10.08
N GLY A 48 2.85 51.23 -8.75
CA GLY A 48 4.05 50.74 -8.06
C GLY A 48 5.27 51.65 -8.16
N ARG A 49 5.09 52.89 -8.62
CA ARG A 49 6.16 53.89 -8.74
C ARG A 49 6.46 54.65 -7.46
N SER A 50 5.61 54.57 -6.45
CA SER A 50 5.77 55.18 -5.13
C SER A 50 5.28 54.22 -4.06
N ASN A 51 6.06 54.08 -3.00
CA ASN A 51 5.62 53.32 -1.80
C ASN A 51 4.96 54.31 -0.81
N PRO A 52 3.70 54.02 -0.40
CA PRO A 52 3.01 54.80 0.58
C PRO A 52 3.63 54.66 1.97
N SER A 53 3.58 55.77 2.78
CA SER A 53 3.90 55.65 4.22
C SER A 53 2.84 54.85 4.98
N MET A 54 3.14 54.43 6.20
CA MET A 54 2.20 53.66 7.03
C MET A 54 0.90 54.43 7.28
N ASP A 55 1.01 55.71 7.59
CA ASP A 55 -0.17 56.59 7.79
C ASP A 55 -1.04 56.70 6.52
N LEU A 56 -0.39 56.68 5.34
CA LEU A 56 -1.12 56.70 4.08
C LEU A 56 -1.78 55.35 3.80
N LEU A 57 -1.12 54.22 4.13
CA LEU A 57 -1.72 52.87 4.04
C LEU A 57 -2.93 52.73 4.94
N GLU A 58 -2.89 53.21 6.18
CA GLU A 58 -4.03 53.23 7.09
C GLU A 58 -5.19 54.03 6.53
N TYR A 59 -4.89 55.23 5.99
CA TYR A 59 -5.89 56.06 5.31
C TYR A 59 -6.53 55.31 4.10
N LEU A 60 -5.70 54.71 3.24
CA LEU A 60 -6.17 54.00 2.07
C LEU A 60 -6.97 52.75 2.47
N ALA A 61 -6.54 52.01 3.50
CA ALA A 61 -7.25 50.84 3.99
C ALA A 61 -8.66 51.20 4.49
N ASN A 62 -8.76 52.28 5.26
CA ASN A 62 -10.05 52.81 5.74
C ASN A 62 -10.94 53.29 4.60
N ALA A 63 -10.40 54.09 3.67
CA ALA A 63 -11.15 54.58 2.51
C ALA A 63 -11.65 53.47 1.58
N LEU A 64 -10.87 52.39 1.43
CA LEU A 64 -11.17 51.23 0.59
C LEU A 64 -11.93 50.13 1.36
N GLN A 65 -12.32 50.37 2.62
CA GLN A 65 -13.00 49.39 3.47
C GLN A 65 -12.29 48.01 3.47
N THR A 66 -10.99 48.04 3.69
CA THR A 66 -10.14 46.86 3.76
C THR A 66 -9.15 46.96 4.92
N SER A 67 -8.36 45.93 5.20
CA SER A 67 -7.34 46.00 6.22
C SER A 67 -5.97 46.38 5.68
N VAL A 68 -5.12 46.97 6.54
CA VAL A 68 -3.73 47.26 6.19
C VAL A 68 -2.95 45.97 5.87
N GLU A 69 -3.22 44.92 6.65
CA GLU A 69 -2.62 43.59 6.45
C GLU A 69 -2.90 43.04 5.05
N TYR A 70 -4.15 43.18 4.56
CA TYR A 70 -4.49 42.80 3.19
C TYR A 70 -3.70 43.56 2.14
N LEU A 71 -3.57 44.89 2.32
CA LEU A 71 -2.80 45.73 1.39
C LEU A 71 -1.30 45.38 1.40
N MET A 72 -0.75 45.16 2.59
CA MET A 72 0.68 44.88 2.80
C MET A 72 1.07 43.42 2.53
N GLU A 73 0.13 42.51 2.33
CA GLU A 73 0.43 41.12 2.08
C GLU A 73 1.31 40.96 0.81
N SER A 74 2.48 40.33 0.96
CA SER A 74 3.43 40.15 -0.12
C SER A 74 2.93 39.17 -1.20
N GLU A 75 3.50 39.25 -2.39
CA GLU A 75 3.19 38.31 -3.47
C GLU A 75 3.57 36.88 -3.10
N GLU A 76 4.67 36.68 -2.34
CA GLU A 76 5.08 35.36 -1.82
C GLU A 76 4.05 34.78 -0.86
N THR A 77 3.50 35.61 0.05
CA THR A 77 2.46 35.17 1.00
C THR A 77 1.16 34.77 0.28
N GLN A 78 0.78 35.55 -0.76
CA GLN A 78 -0.38 35.20 -1.59
C GLN A 78 -0.13 33.90 -2.34
N ALA A 79 1.06 33.73 -2.95
CA ALA A 79 1.47 32.51 -3.65
C ALA A 79 1.46 31.30 -2.70
N GLU A 80 1.92 31.49 -1.46
CA GLU A 80 1.92 30.42 -0.47
C GLU A 80 0.50 29.97 -0.12
N LYS A 81 -0.45 30.89 0.06
CA LYS A 81 -1.86 30.56 0.29
C LYS A 81 -2.47 29.79 -0.90
N ILE A 82 -2.14 30.20 -2.12
CA ILE A 82 -2.57 29.50 -3.34
C ILE A 82 -1.99 28.09 -3.39
N CYS A 83 -0.72 27.91 -3.08
CA CYS A 83 -0.10 26.58 -2.99
C CYS A 83 -0.79 25.71 -1.97
N ILE A 84 -1.08 26.25 -0.77
CA ILE A 84 -1.79 25.49 0.29
C ILE A 84 -3.16 25.04 -0.18
N TYR A 85 -3.91 25.89 -0.87
CA TYR A 85 -5.23 25.53 -1.41
C TYR A 85 -5.11 24.35 -2.40
N TYR A 86 -4.20 24.43 -3.36
CA TYR A 86 -3.99 23.36 -4.31
C TYR A 86 -3.45 22.08 -3.66
N GLU A 87 -2.56 22.19 -2.66
CA GLU A 87 -2.07 21.04 -1.88
C GLU A 87 -3.21 20.32 -1.15
N GLN A 88 -4.08 21.05 -0.45
CA GLN A 88 -5.23 20.47 0.25
C GLN A 88 -6.23 19.83 -0.71
N SER A 89 -6.47 20.45 -1.86
CA SER A 89 -7.31 19.90 -2.91
C SER A 89 -6.70 18.60 -3.47
N ALA A 90 -5.40 18.59 -3.76
CA ALA A 90 -4.69 17.41 -4.23
C ALA A 90 -4.73 16.27 -3.20
N GLU A 91 -4.52 16.56 -1.90
CA GLU A 91 -4.63 15.56 -0.83
C GLU A 91 -6.04 14.94 -0.79
N THR A 92 -7.08 15.77 -0.98
CA THR A 92 -8.48 15.28 -1.03
C THR A 92 -8.70 14.37 -2.24
N TYR A 93 -8.22 14.74 -3.43
CA TYR A 93 -8.33 13.92 -4.61
C TYR A 93 -7.53 12.61 -4.51
N ILE A 94 -6.34 12.64 -3.88
CA ILE A 94 -5.55 11.43 -3.60
C ILE A 94 -6.34 10.46 -2.70
N LEU A 95 -7.00 10.96 -1.65
CA LEU A 95 -7.83 10.15 -0.75
C LEU A 95 -9.03 9.51 -1.47
N ASN A 96 -9.55 10.18 -2.50
CA ASN A 96 -10.65 9.67 -3.34
C ASN A 96 -10.16 8.86 -4.55
N GLU A 97 -8.85 8.59 -4.65
CA GLU A 97 -8.21 7.86 -5.76
C GLU A 97 -8.38 8.53 -7.14
N ASP A 98 -8.75 9.81 -7.18
CA ASP A 98 -8.78 10.63 -8.40
C ASP A 98 -7.40 11.25 -8.67
N TYR A 99 -6.49 10.42 -9.17
CA TYR A 99 -5.11 10.84 -9.41
C TYR A 99 -4.93 11.82 -10.56
N ILE A 100 -5.91 11.91 -11.48
CA ILE A 100 -5.84 12.86 -12.60
C ILE A 100 -6.06 14.28 -12.07
N SER A 101 -7.15 14.51 -11.35
CA SER A 101 -7.44 15.80 -10.72
C SER A 101 -6.36 16.19 -9.69
N ALA A 102 -5.84 15.20 -8.93
CA ALA A 102 -4.75 15.43 -7.99
C ALA A 102 -3.49 15.95 -8.68
N GLU A 103 -3.07 15.36 -9.80
CA GLU A 103 -1.90 15.80 -10.56
C GLU A 103 -2.05 17.21 -11.11
N GLU A 104 -3.23 17.57 -11.65
CA GLU A 104 -3.51 18.93 -12.12
C GLU A 104 -3.34 19.97 -11.01
N HIS A 105 -3.85 19.68 -9.80
CA HIS A 105 -3.68 20.57 -8.65
C HIS A 105 -2.23 20.65 -8.18
N ILE A 106 -1.48 19.56 -8.19
CA ILE A 106 -0.05 19.53 -7.86
C ILE A 106 0.75 20.37 -8.87
N GLU A 107 0.44 20.29 -10.16
CA GLU A 107 1.12 21.09 -11.19
C GLU A 107 0.87 22.60 -11.00
N ASN A 108 -0.37 22.98 -10.68
CA ASN A 108 -0.70 24.37 -10.34
C ASN A 108 0.07 24.83 -9.10
N ALA A 109 0.12 24.02 -8.03
CA ALA A 109 0.89 24.35 -6.84
C ALA A 109 2.40 24.48 -7.13
N LEU A 110 2.97 23.58 -7.92
CA LEU A 110 4.38 23.62 -8.33
C LEU A 110 4.70 24.87 -9.16
N PHE A 111 3.82 25.27 -10.06
CA PHE A 111 3.98 26.51 -10.84
C PHE A 111 4.17 27.74 -9.93
N TYR A 112 3.27 27.91 -8.92
CA TYR A 112 3.39 29.03 -7.98
C TYR A 112 4.61 28.86 -7.05
N ALA A 113 4.88 27.65 -6.57
CA ALA A 113 6.01 27.38 -5.72
C ALA A 113 7.36 27.70 -6.42
N GLU A 114 7.51 27.38 -7.68
CA GLU A 114 8.71 27.69 -8.46
C GLU A 114 8.84 29.16 -8.80
N LYS A 115 7.74 29.78 -9.27
CA LYS A 115 7.72 31.19 -9.63
C LYS A 115 8.09 32.11 -8.44
N TYR A 116 7.61 31.78 -7.22
CA TYR A 116 7.84 32.57 -6.02
C TYR A 116 8.91 31.97 -5.10
N LYS A 117 9.67 30.95 -5.55
CA LYS A 117 10.80 30.31 -4.83
C LYS A 117 10.40 29.75 -3.45
N LEU A 118 9.19 29.21 -3.35
CA LEU A 118 8.65 28.60 -2.13
C LEU A 118 9.14 27.16 -1.98
N GLU A 119 10.42 27.00 -1.61
CA GLU A 119 11.12 25.70 -1.57
C GLU A 119 10.36 24.64 -0.77
N TYR A 120 9.80 24.97 0.40
CA TYR A 120 9.03 24.04 1.21
C TYR A 120 7.77 23.53 0.47
N ARG A 121 7.03 24.44 -0.19
CA ARG A 121 5.85 24.06 -0.98
C ARG A 121 6.23 23.19 -2.17
N LYS A 122 7.34 23.49 -2.82
CA LYS A 122 7.90 22.63 -3.87
C LYS A 122 8.15 21.20 -3.34
N ALA A 123 8.83 21.05 -2.22
CA ALA A 123 9.10 19.75 -1.62
C ALA A 123 7.81 19.01 -1.23
N LYS A 124 6.82 19.70 -0.64
CA LYS A 124 5.53 19.12 -0.27
C LYS A 124 4.79 18.57 -1.50
N ASN A 125 4.78 19.32 -2.60
CA ASN A 125 4.13 18.89 -3.84
C ASN A 125 4.87 17.75 -4.54
N LEU A 126 6.21 17.72 -4.51
CA LEU A 126 6.99 16.56 -4.97
C LEU A 126 6.67 15.31 -4.14
N PHE A 127 6.50 15.46 -2.83
CA PHE A 127 6.10 14.38 -1.94
C PHE A 127 4.68 13.86 -2.26
N LEU A 128 3.71 14.74 -2.51
CA LEU A 128 2.36 14.35 -2.92
C LEU A 128 2.36 13.63 -4.27
N ARG A 129 3.14 14.11 -5.23
CA ARG A 129 3.32 13.45 -6.53
C ARG A 129 3.95 12.06 -6.38
N ALA A 130 4.92 11.91 -5.46
CA ALA A 130 5.51 10.62 -5.14
C ALA A 130 4.45 9.64 -4.58
N ASN A 131 3.51 10.11 -3.75
CA ASN A 131 2.40 9.28 -3.25
C ASN A 131 1.52 8.78 -4.40
N ILE A 132 1.21 9.62 -5.38
CA ILE A 132 0.44 9.23 -6.58
C ILE A 132 1.19 8.17 -7.39
N CYS A 133 2.48 8.40 -7.68
CA CYS A 133 3.31 7.43 -8.40
C CYS A 133 3.37 6.08 -7.66
N ASN A 134 3.49 6.11 -6.33
CA ASN A 134 3.47 4.90 -5.53
C ASN A 134 2.12 4.16 -5.62
N ALA A 135 1.01 4.88 -5.57
CA ALA A 135 -0.33 4.30 -5.73
C ALA A 135 -0.56 3.70 -7.13
N LYS A 136 0.02 4.31 -8.17
CA LYS A 136 0.03 3.80 -9.55
C LYS A 136 1.05 2.68 -9.78
N ASN A 137 1.78 2.24 -8.75
CA ASN A 137 2.86 1.25 -8.82
C ASN A 137 4.08 1.68 -9.68
N GLU A 138 4.27 2.98 -9.88
CA GLU A 138 5.42 3.58 -10.55
C GLU A 138 6.58 3.79 -9.56
N LEU A 139 7.06 2.69 -8.95
CA LEU A 139 7.90 2.71 -7.75
C LEU A 139 9.23 3.44 -7.92
N VAL A 140 9.86 3.31 -9.09
CA VAL A 140 11.15 3.97 -9.38
C VAL A 140 11.00 5.49 -9.43
N LEU A 141 9.95 5.98 -10.09
CA LEU A 141 9.66 7.41 -10.16
C LEU A 141 9.28 7.96 -8.78
N ALA A 142 8.45 7.23 -8.02
CA ALA A 142 8.10 7.58 -6.65
C ALA A 142 9.35 7.73 -5.77
N GLN A 143 10.30 6.80 -5.86
CA GLN A 143 11.56 6.85 -5.13
C GLN A 143 12.38 8.11 -5.47
N GLN A 144 12.50 8.46 -6.74
CA GLN A 144 13.22 9.67 -7.18
C GLN A 144 12.58 10.95 -6.65
N LEU A 145 11.26 11.04 -6.69
CA LEU A 145 10.50 12.19 -6.20
C LEU A 145 10.61 12.35 -4.68
N TYR A 146 10.50 11.24 -3.92
CA TYR A 146 10.73 11.27 -2.48
C TYR A 146 12.14 11.73 -2.12
N LEU A 147 13.17 11.23 -2.81
CA LEU A 147 14.55 11.66 -2.58
C LEU A 147 14.73 13.16 -2.88
N SER A 148 14.13 13.66 -3.96
CA SER A 148 14.17 15.07 -4.32
C SER A 148 13.50 15.95 -3.27
N ALA A 149 12.33 15.55 -2.77
CA ALA A 149 11.63 16.23 -1.68
C ALA A 149 12.46 16.22 -0.38
N ASN A 150 13.07 15.08 -0.05
CA ASN A 150 13.82 14.91 1.18
C ASN A 150 15.04 15.83 1.28
N VAL A 151 15.73 16.09 0.18
CA VAL A 151 16.85 17.05 0.13
C VAL A 151 16.41 18.42 0.64
N ILE A 152 15.22 18.87 0.26
CA ILE A 152 14.68 20.16 0.68
C ILE A 152 14.21 20.12 2.13
N PHE A 153 13.52 19.03 2.55
CA PHE A 153 13.08 18.86 3.93
C PHE A 153 14.25 18.85 4.90
N ILE A 154 15.37 18.20 4.57
CA ILE A 154 16.60 18.20 5.36
C ILE A 154 17.16 19.63 5.48
N LYS A 155 17.27 20.38 4.38
CA LYS A 155 17.74 21.77 4.42
C LYS A 155 16.86 22.68 5.30
N ARG A 156 15.58 22.35 5.44
CA ARG A 156 14.62 23.11 6.24
C ARG A 156 14.44 22.59 7.66
N ASN A 157 15.15 21.52 8.04
CA ASN A 157 15.00 20.84 9.33
C ASN A 157 13.55 20.41 9.65
N ASN A 158 12.80 20.02 8.63
CA ASN A 158 11.44 19.52 8.81
C ASN A 158 11.47 18.04 9.14
N PHE A 159 11.72 17.72 10.41
CA PHE A 159 11.97 16.36 10.87
C PHE A 159 10.80 15.41 10.60
N GLU A 160 9.56 15.86 10.76
CA GLU A 160 8.38 15.04 10.51
C GLU A 160 8.29 14.59 9.02
N GLN A 161 8.52 15.52 8.08
CA GLN A 161 8.51 15.19 6.66
C GLN A 161 9.71 14.33 6.27
N ILE A 162 10.88 14.53 6.88
CA ILE A 162 12.06 13.67 6.69
C ILE A 162 11.74 12.23 7.09
N ILE A 163 11.13 12.03 8.26
CA ILE A 163 10.75 10.70 8.76
C ILE A 163 9.73 10.04 7.82
N LYS A 164 8.66 10.76 7.44
CA LYS A 164 7.64 10.26 6.51
C LYS A 164 8.25 9.86 5.17
N THR A 165 9.20 10.65 4.69
CA THR A 165 9.89 10.38 3.41
C THR A 165 10.75 9.12 3.52
N PHE A 166 11.55 8.97 4.57
CA PHE A 166 12.35 7.76 4.79
C PHE A 166 11.48 6.52 5.00
N LEU A 167 10.36 6.64 5.71
CA LEU A 167 9.40 5.55 5.87
C LEU A 167 8.83 5.10 4.50
N ASN A 168 8.40 6.04 3.66
CA ASN A 168 7.89 5.71 2.32
C ASN A 168 8.97 5.13 1.41
N LEU A 169 10.21 5.63 1.48
CA LEU A 169 11.35 5.02 0.78
C LEU A 169 11.61 3.59 1.27
N GLY A 170 11.48 3.33 2.56
CA GLY A 170 11.55 1.99 3.14
C GLY A 170 10.48 1.07 2.56
N LYS A 171 9.22 1.49 2.54
CA LYS A 171 8.09 0.73 1.97
C LYS A 171 8.27 0.41 0.50
N ILE A 172 8.69 1.39 -0.31
CA ILE A 172 8.94 1.19 -1.75
C ILE A 172 10.07 0.19 -1.98
N THR A 173 11.19 0.35 -1.29
CA THR A 173 12.33 -0.55 -1.44
C THR A 173 12.02 -1.97 -0.95
N LEU A 174 11.15 -2.11 0.06
CA LEU A 174 10.62 -3.41 0.48
C LEU A 174 9.78 -4.05 -0.64
N SER A 175 8.89 -3.29 -1.28
CA SER A 175 8.09 -3.74 -2.42
C SER A 175 8.96 -4.14 -3.62
N LEU A 176 10.06 -3.43 -3.85
CA LEU A 176 11.08 -3.76 -4.86
C LEU A 176 11.99 -4.93 -4.46
N LYS A 177 11.74 -5.58 -3.32
CA LYS A 177 12.54 -6.67 -2.74
C LYS A 177 13.99 -6.29 -2.42
N ALA A 178 14.30 -5.00 -2.31
CA ALA A 178 15.60 -4.48 -1.90
C ALA A 178 15.66 -4.34 -0.36
N TYR A 179 15.56 -5.44 0.34
CA TYR A 179 15.31 -5.53 1.79
C TYR A 179 16.36 -4.82 2.64
N HIS A 180 17.65 -4.93 2.29
CA HIS A 180 18.72 -4.23 3.01
C HIS A 180 18.64 -2.71 2.86
N SER A 181 18.24 -2.24 1.67
CA SER A 181 18.00 -0.81 1.44
C SER A 181 16.78 -0.32 2.22
N ALA A 182 15.70 -1.13 2.29
CA ALA A 182 14.54 -0.82 3.12
C ALA A 182 14.92 -0.64 4.58
N ILE A 183 15.67 -1.59 5.16
CA ILE A 183 16.18 -1.50 6.53
C ILE A 183 17.03 -0.24 6.73
N SER A 184 17.86 0.13 5.76
CA SER A 184 18.68 1.34 5.84
C SER A 184 17.85 2.62 5.92
N TYR A 185 16.84 2.77 5.04
CA TYR A 185 15.95 3.93 5.09
C TYR A 185 15.12 3.99 6.38
N LEU A 186 14.59 2.85 6.82
CA LEU A 186 13.80 2.78 8.05
C LEU A 186 14.63 3.11 9.29
N LYS A 187 15.90 2.68 9.35
CA LYS A 187 16.83 3.10 10.40
C LYS A 187 17.13 4.60 10.39
N GLN A 188 17.17 5.23 9.21
CA GLN A 188 17.28 6.69 9.13
C GLN A 188 16.02 7.37 9.69
N ALA A 189 14.84 6.86 9.37
CA ALA A 189 13.58 7.35 9.93
C ALA A 189 13.57 7.24 11.46
N GLU A 190 13.88 6.07 12.01
CA GLU A 190 13.99 5.81 13.45
C GLU A 190 14.98 6.76 14.12
N LYS A 191 16.18 6.90 13.54
CA LYS A 191 17.23 7.79 14.05
C LYS A 191 16.75 9.23 14.14
N VAL A 192 16.16 9.77 13.06
CA VAL A 192 15.65 11.15 13.05
C VAL A 192 14.53 11.31 14.08
N TYR A 193 13.64 10.32 14.21
CA TYR A 193 12.55 10.33 15.19
C TYR A 193 13.08 10.44 16.62
N LEU A 194 14.01 9.55 16.99
CA LEU A 194 14.54 9.45 18.36
C LEU A 194 15.40 10.68 18.74
N TYR A 195 16.19 11.21 17.79
CA TYR A 195 17.04 12.38 18.06
C TYR A 195 16.28 13.68 18.25
N ASN A 196 15.06 13.80 17.70
CA ASN A 196 14.30 15.05 17.67
C ASN A 196 13.02 14.99 18.52
N ASP A 197 12.80 13.90 19.26
CA ASP A 197 11.67 13.70 20.18
C ASP A 197 10.30 14.12 19.56
N ILE A 198 9.99 13.49 18.42
CA ILE A 198 8.84 13.91 17.58
C ILE A 198 7.48 13.66 18.26
N GLY A 199 7.41 12.77 19.24
CA GLY A 199 6.19 12.51 20.02
C GLY A 199 5.02 11.85 19.25
N ASN A 200 5.24 11.39 18.02
CA ASN A 200 4.23 10.71 17.22
C ASN A 200 4.41 9.19 17.29
N ASP A 201 3.89 8.57 18.34
CA ASP A 201 4.05 7.13 18.59
C ASP A 201 3.42 6.24 17.50
N SER A 202 2.38 6.70 16.79
CA SER A 202 1.83 5.97 15.65
C SER A 202 2.84 5.86 14.50
N LEU A 203 3.52 6.96 14.18
CA LEU A 203 4.56 6.99 13.15
C LEU A 203 5.75 6.09 13.52
N LEU A 204 6.16 6.08 14.78
CA LEU A 204 7.22 5.18 15.26
C LEU A 204 6.78 3.70 15.19
N GLY A 205 5.54 3.42 15.55
CA GLY A 205 4.95 2.09 15.44
C GLY A 205 4.98 1.57 13.99
N GLU A 206 4.66 2.44 13.03
CA GLU A 206 4.71 2.12 11.60
C GLU A 206 6.14 1.84 11.12
N ILE A 207 7.13 2.64 11.55
CA ILE A 207 8.54 2.39 11.25
C ILE A 207 8.97 1.01 11.77
N TYR A 208 8.64 0.68 13.01
CA TYR A 208 8.98 -0.62 13.60
C TYR A 208 8.29 -1.78 12.88
N TYR A 209 7.04 -1.60 12.46
CA TYR A 209 6.31 -2.61 11.70
C TYR A 209 6.99 -2.92 10.36
N GLU A 210 7.37 -1.89 9.59
CA GLU A 210 8.05 -2.05 8.31
C GLU A 210 9.49 -2.62 8.48
N MET A 211 10.17 -2.29 9.60
CA MET A 211 11.45 -2.91 9.94
C MET A 211 11.28 -4.40 10.22
N ALA A 212 10.26 -4.78 10.97
CA ALA A 212 9.94 -6.18 11.25
C ALA A 212 9.70 -6.96 9.95
N GLU A 213 8.85 -6.46 9.06
CA GLU A 213 8.57 -7.07 7.76
C GLU A 213 9.86 -7.20 6.92
N SER A 214 10.73 -6.18 6.94
CA SER A 214 12.00 -6.22 6.21
C SER A 214 12.94 -7.29 6.75
N TYR A 215 13.09 -7.42 8.08
CA TYR A 215 13.88 -8.47 8.72
C TYR A 215 13.28 -9.86 8.50
N PHE A 216 11.96 -9.99 8.50
CA PHE A 216 11.28 -11.24 8.17
C PHE A 216 11.64 -11.74 6.76
N LYS A 217 11.73 -10.82 5.78
CA LYS A 217 12.08 -11.14 4.38
C LYS A 217 13.54 -11.59 4.19
N ILE A 218 14.45 -11.21 5.06
CA ILE A 218 15.86 -11.65 5.04
C ILE A 218 16.15 -12.80 6.04
N ASP A 219 15.10 -13.42 6.57
CA ASP A 219 15.18 -14.54 7.52
C ASP A 219 15.86 -14.22 8.88
N ASP A 220 16.04 -12.94 9.23
CA ASP A 220 16.47 -12.53 10.58
C ASP A 220 15.27 -12.50 11.54
N THR A 221 14.81 -13.72 11.89
CA THR A 221 13.60 -13.89 12.72
C THR A 221 13.72 -13.27 14.12
N ASN A 222 14.92 -13.15 14.66
CA ASN A 222 15.11 -12.55 15.99
C ASN A 222 14.83 -11.05 15.96
N LYS A 223 15.41 -10.33 15.00
CA LYS A 223 15.14 -8.89 14.84
C LYS A 223 13.72 -8.63 14.37
N SER A 224 13.17 -9.49 13.50
CA SER A 224 11.79 -9.38 13.08
C SER A 224 10.86 -9.42 14.30
N LEU A 225 10.99 -10.42 15.18
CA LEU A 225 10.23 -10.50 16.43
C LEU A 225 10.40 -9.28 17.33
N GLU A 226 11.65 -8.84 17.52
CA GLU A 226 11.98 -7.66 18.35
C GLU A 226 11.20 -6.43 17.86
N TYR A 227 11.32 -6.09 16.56
CA TYR A 227 10.64 -4.93 15.99
C TYR A 227 9.12 -5.09 15.93
N THR A 228 8.61 -6.30 15.74
CA THR A 228 7.15 -6.55 15.80
C THR A 228 6.59 -6.32 17.21
N PHE A 229 7.32 -6.69 18.25
CA PHE A 229 6.92 -6.37 19.63
C PHE A 229 6.95 -4.88 19.91
N LEU A 230 7.94 -4.14 19.41
CA LEU A 230 8.02 -2.68 19.55
C LEU A 230 6.86 -2.00 18.81
N ALA A 231 6.55 -2.43 17.58
CA ALA A 231 5.42 -1.92 16.82
C ALA A 231 4.10 -2.16 17.56
N LYS A 232 3.87 -3.40 17.99
CA LYS A 232 2.69 -3.77 18.78
C LYS A 232 2.52 -2.89 20.02
N GLN A 233 3.59 -2.66 20.77
CA GLN A 233 3.56 -1.84 21.97
C GLN A 233 3.17 -0.38 21.66
N LYS A 234 3.72 0.19 20.57
CA LYS A 234 3.39 1.56 20.15
C LYS A 234 1.94 1.69 19.69
N PHE A 235 1.44 0.77 18.89
CA PHE A 235 0.04 0.79 18.45
C PHE A 235 -0.96 0.55 19.60
N GLU A 236 -0.58 -0.27 20.58
CA GLU A 236 -1.38 -0.46 21.81
C GLU A 236 -1.47 0.84 22.63
N GLN A 237 -0.35 1.58 22.76
CA GLN A 237 -0.28 2.86 23.48
C GLN A 237 -1.16 3.95 22.85
N VAL A 238 -1.18 4.03 21.52
CA VAL A 238 -2.01 5.00 20.78
C VAL A 238 -3.43 4.52 20.50
N GLN A 239 -3.80 3.34 20.99
CA GLN A 239 -5.11 2.70 20.79
C GLN A 239 -5.47 2.48 19.31
N ASP A 240 -4.47 2.33 18.44
CA ASP A 240 -4.69 1.97 17.03
C ASP A 240 -4.99 0.47 16.92
N ARG A 241 -6.26 0.12 17.05
CA ARG A 241 -6.76 -1.26 17.04
C ARG A 241 -6.42 -2.00 15.75
N ARG A 242 -6.42 -1.31 14.60
CA ARG A 242 -6.14 -1.94 13.31
C ARG A 242 -4.66 -2.33 13.18
N GLU A 243 -3.75 -1.39 13.45
CA GLU A 243 -2.31 -1.64 13.38
C GLU A 243 -1.83 -2.59 14.49
N TYR A 244 -2.45 -2.50 15.67
CA TYR A 244 -2.26 -3.51 16.73
C TYR A 244 -2.64 -4.92 16.24
N GLY A 245 -3.80 -5.08 15.58
CA GLY A 245 -4.24 -6.35 15.00
C GLY A 245 -3.28 -6.88 13.93
N LYS A 246 -2.76 -6.03 13.05
CA LYS A 246 -1.73 -6.40 12.06
C LYS A 246 -0.46 -6.91 12.72
N SER A 247 0.03 -6.23 13.76
CA SER A 247 1.22 -6.65 14.50
C SER A 247 1.04 -8.03 15.14
N LEU A 248 -0.17 -8.36 15.61
CA LEU A 248 -0.48 -9.70 16.12
C LEU A 248 -0.44 -10.76 15.02
N ILE A 249 -0.91 -10.44 13.80
CA ILE A 249 -0.80 -11.35 12.64
C ILE A 249 0.67 -11.60 12.28
N SER A 250 1.49 -10.53 12.25
CA SER A 250 2.95 -10.67 12.01
C SER A 250 3.60 -11.58 13.07
N LEU A 251 3.32 -11.37 14.36
CA LEU A 251 3.81 -12.26 15.43
C LEU A 251 3.41 -13.72 15.19
N SER A 252 2.17 -13.97 14.80
CA SER A 252 1.71 -15.34 14.49
C SER A 252 2.53 -15.97 13.35
N LYS A 253 2.74 -15.24 12.25
CA LYS A 253 3.53 -15.71 11.11
C LYS A 253 4.99 -16.00 11.49
N GLU A 254 5.60 -15.14 12.30
CA GLU A 254 6.99 -15.27 12.72
C GLU A 254 7.20 -16.45 13.65
N TYR A 255 6.30 -16.66 14.62
CA TYR A 255 6.34 -17.84 15.47
C TYR A 255 6.09 -19.14 14.70
N ASN A 256 5.19 -19.12 13.70
CA ASN A 256 5.01 -20.27 12.80
C ASN A 256 6.29 -20.58 12.02
N LYS A 257 6.95 -19.55 11.45
CA LYS A 257 8.24 -19.71 10.76
C LYS A 257 9.34 -20.29 11.66
N LYS A 258 9.31 -19.99 12.96
CA LYS A 258 10.20 -20.59 13.98
C LYS A 258 9.82 -22.02 14.37
N GLY A 259 8.67 -22.53 13.96
CA GLY A 259 8.13 -23.81 14.40
C GLY A 259 7.47 -23.76 15.78
N ASP A 260 7.30 -22.58 16.38
CA ASP A 260 6.60 -22.39 17.65
C ASP A 260 5.09 -22.20 17.39
N ILE A 261 4.43 -23.31 17.03
CA ILE A 261 3.02 -23.33 16.64
C ILE A 261 2.11 -22.88 17.79
N ALA A 262 2.46 -23.16 19.04
CA ALA A 262 1.67 -22.75 20.20
C ALA A 262 1.55 -21.23 20.32
N ASN A 263 2.67 -20.52 20.21
CA ASN A 263 2.67 -19.05 20.18
C ASN A 263 2.03 -18.49 18.89
N ALA A 264 2.23 -19.13 17.74
CA ALA A 264 1.57 -18.76 16.50
C ALA A 264 0.03 -18.78 16.66
N ILE A 265 -0.53 -19.85 17.20
CA ILE A 265 -1.97 -19.97 17.51
C ILE A 265 -2.44 -18.89 18.49
N LYS A 266 -1.67 -18.66 19.57
CA LYS A 266 -1.98 -17.65 20.59
C LYS A 266 -2.14 -16.26 19.99
N TYR A 267 -1.18 -15.81 19.16
CA TYR A 267 -1.22 -14.50 18.56
C TYR A 267 -2.27 -14.38 17.45
N SER A 268 -2.51 -15.46 16.68
CA SER A 268 -3.58 -15.51 15.70
C SER A 268 -4.97 -15.39 16.36
N LYS A 269 -5.23 -16.09 17.47
CA LYS A 269 -6.47 -15.95 18.23
C LYS A 269 -6.69 -14.51 18.75
N LYS A 270 -5.64 -13.89 19.31
CA LYS A 270 -5.73 -12.49 19.75
C LYS A 270 -6.04 -11.53 18.59
N SER A 271 -5.42 -11.73 17.41
CA SER A 271 -5.72 -10.90 16.25
C SER A 271 -7.17 -11.10 15.78
N LEU A 272 -7.68 -12.32 15.85
CA LEU A 272 -9.07 -12.63 15.50
C LEU A 272 -10.07 -11.86 16.38
N GLU A 273 -9.83 -11.79 17.69
CA GLU A 273 -10.65 -11.00 18.63
C GLU A 273 -10.69 -9.53 18.21
N VAL A 274 -9.52 -8.93 17.92
CA VAL A 274 -9.40 -7.53 17.48
C VAL A 274 -10.18 -7.27 16.19
N TYR A 275 -10.04 -8.14 15.18
CA TYR A 275 -10.70 -7.92 13.89
C TYR A 275 -12.20 -8.23 13.93
N LYS A 276 -12.67 -9.09 14.83
CA LYS A 276 -14.11 -9.27 15.09
C LYS A 276 -14.75 -8.00 15.67
N GLU A 277 -14.05 -7.31 16.57
CA GLU A 277 -14.50 -6.01 17.08
C GLU A 277 -14.50 -4.90 16.01
N LEU A 278 -13.62 -4.98 15.02
CA LEU A 278 -13.53 -4.04 13.90
C LEU A 278 -14.51 -4.36 12.75
N GLU A 279 -15.31 -5.41 12.87
CA GLU A 279 -16.32 -5.86 11.89
C GLU A 279 -15.75 -6.06 10.47
N THR A 280 -14.50 -6.49 10.34
CA THR A 280 -13.80 -6.63 9.05
C THR A 280 -13.84 -8.09 8.58
N GLU A 281 -14.90 -8.51 7.89
CA GLU A 281 -15.11 -9.89 7.43
C GLU A 281 -13.93 -10.49 6.64
N LYS A 282 -13.33 -9.72 5.73
CA LYS A 282 -12.19 -10.18 4.93
C LYS A 282 -10.99 -10.57 5.81
N ASN A 283 -10.65 -9.75 6.81
CA ASN A 283 -9.56 -10.05 7.72
C ASN A 283 -9.91 -11.23 8.63
N VAL A 284 -11.14 -11.29 9.12
CA VAL A 284 -11.63 -12.41 9.94
C VAL A 284 -11.51 -13.72 9.18
N SER A 285 -11.99 -13.79 7.93
CA SER A 285 -11.92 -15.02 7.12
C SER A 285 -10.47 -15.46 6.85
N SER A 286 -9.59 -14.51 6.58
CA SER A 286 -8.16 -14.80 6.37
C SER A 286 -7.49 -15.34 7.65
N ILE A 287 -7.78 -14.75 8.82
CA ILE A 287 -7.23 -15.20 10.10
C ILE A 287 -7.80 -16.59 10.47
N GLU A 288 -9.09 -16.82 10.25
CA GLU A 288 -9.71 -18.13 10.46
C GLU A 288 -9.06 -19.20 9.57
N ASN A 289 -8.82 -18.90 8.26
CA ASN A 289 -8.12 -19.84 7.39
C ASN A 289 -6.68 -20.12 7.86
N ASN A 290 -5.96 -19.10 8.33
CA ASN A 290 -4.62 -19.28 8.89
C ASN A 290 -4.61 -20.09 10.19
N LEU A 291 -5.59 -19.87 11.07
CA LEU A 291 -5.77 -20.70 12.26
C LEU A 291 -6.00 -22.16 11.88
N GLY A 292 -6.82 -22.42 10.87
CA GLY A 292 -7.02 -23.76 10.34
C GLY A 292 -5.70 -24.41 9.91
N LYS A 293 -4.84 -23.68 9.17
CA LYS A 293 -3.51 -24.18 8.77
C LYS A 293 -2.61 -24.47 9.99
N LEU A 294 -2.57 -23.58 10.98
CA LEU A 294 -1.78 -23.78 12.19
C LEU A 294 -2.24 -25.00 12.99
N PHE A 295 -3.56 -25.20 13.17
CA PHE A 295 -4.08 -26.38 13.84
C PHE A 295 -3.82 -27.66 13.03
N PHE A 296 -3.87 -27.59 11.70
CA PHE A 296 -3.52 -28.72 10.83
C PHE A 296 -2.04 -29.12 10.99
N GLU A 297 -1.12 -28.15 11.04
CA GLU A 297 0.31 -28.37 11.31
C GLU A 297 0.54 -28.91 12.73
N PHE A 298 -0.29 -28.50 13.69
CA PHE A 298 -0.27 -29.02 15.07
C PHE A 298 -0.95 -30.37 15.23
N ASP A 299 -1.32 -31.01 14.11
CA ASP A 299 -2.03 -32.31 14.06
C ASP A 299 -3.41 -32.34 14.73
N ASN A 300 -4.00 -31.18 14.97
CA ASN A 300 -5.36 -31.04 15.50
C ASN A 300 -6.35 -30.78 14.36
N ILE A 301 -6.69 -31.85 13.64
CA ILE A 301 -7.51 -31.79 12.43
C ILE A 301 -8.93 -31.31 12.72
N GLU A 302 -9.51 -31.68 13.90
CA GLU A 302 -10.85 -31.26 14.26
C GLU A 302 -10.96 -29.74 14.42
N GLU A 303 -10.04 -29.11 15.15
CA GLU A 303 -9.99 -27.64 15.26
C GLU A 303 -9.66 -26.98 13.92
N ALA A 304 -8.78 -27.58 13.11
CA ALA A 304 -8.50 -27.09 11.76
C ALA A 304 -9.77 -26.98 10.92
N PHE A 305 -10.61 -28.01 10.91
CA PHE A 305 -11.88 -27.99 10.18
C PHE A 305 -12.87 -26.95 10.70
N LYS A 306 -12.96 -26.72 12.02
CA LYS A 306 -13.81 -25.66 12.58
C LYS A 306 -13.43 -24.29 12.00
N HIS A 307 -12.14 -23.98 12.02
CA HIS A 307 -11.63 -22.72 11.51
C HIS A 307 -11.77 -22.61 9.99
N TYR A 308 -11.45 -23.64 9.22
CA TYR A 308 -11.65 -23.66 7.76
C TYR A 308 -13.11 -23.50 7.37
N ASN A 309 -14.04 -24.17 8.05
CA ASN A 309 -15.47 -24.04 7.75
C ASN A 309 -16.00 -22.65 8.06
N THR A 310 -15.53 -22.02 9.14
CA THR A 310 -15.86 -20.62 9.44
C THR A 310 -15.35 -19.69 8.34
N ALA A 311 -14.08 -19.84 7.92
CA ALA A 311 -13.50 -19.07 6.82
C ALA A 311 -14.26 -19.27 5.51
N LYS A 312 -14.59 -20.52 5.16
CA LYS A 312 -15.40 -20.86 3.97
C LYS A 312 -16.75 -20.16 3.99
N GLN A 313 -17.48 -20.21 5.11
CA GLN A 313 -18.79 -19.57 5.24
C GLN A 313 -18.73 -18.05 5.03
N ILE A 314 -17.74 -17.37 5.62
CA ILE A 314 -17.58 -15.93 5.47
C ILE A 314 -17.23 -15.61 4.02
N ARG A 315 -16.25 -16.31 3.43
CA ARG A 315 -15.80 -16.10 2.03
C ARG A 315 -16.90 -16.36 1.01
N MET A 316 -17.75 -17.38 1.23
CA MET A 316 -18.91 -17.66 0.36
C MET A 316 -19.94 -16.53 0.41
N ARG A 317 -20.23 -15.95 1.59
CA ARG A 317 -21.18 -14.84 1.73
C ARG A 317 -20.68 -13.56 1.06
N SER A 318 -19.38 -13.30 1.12
CA SER A 318 -18.76 -12.12 0.54
C SER A 318 -18.33 -12.28 -0.93
N ASN A 319 -18.60 -13.42 -1.57
CA ASN A 319 -18.12 -13.77 -2.90
C ASN A 319 -16.59 -13.60 -3.06
N ASP A 320 -15.84 -13.93 -2.01
CA ASP A 320 -14.39 -13.82 -2.00
C ASP A 320 -13.75 -14.96 -2.78
N LYS A 321 -12.93 -14.63 -3.78
CA LYS A 321 -12.22 -15.61 -4.65
C LYS A 321 -11.31 -16.56 -3.88
N ASP A 322 -10.83 -16.16 -2.70
CA ASP A 322 -9.98 -16.99 -1.84
C ASP A 322 -10.73 -18.15 -1.19
N VAL A 323 -12.06 -18.28 -1.41
CA VAL A 323 -12.85 -19.42 -0.93
C VAL A 323 -12.31 -20.75 -1.43
N VAL A 324 -11.83 -20.80 -2.68
CA VAL A 324 -11.24 -21.99 -3.29
C VAL A 324 -10.02 -22.46 -2.50
N GLU A 325 -9.11 -21.55 -2.11
CA GLU A 325 -7.95 -21.88 -1.27
C GLU A 325 -8.38 -22.54 0.06
N THR A 326 -9.40 -21.98 0.72
CA THR A 326 -9.94 -22.57 1.98
C THR A 326 -10.48 -23.98 1.76
N MET A 327 -11.20 -24.18 0.67
CA MET A 327 -11.79 -25.49 0.34
C MET A 327 -10.72 -26.52 0.00
N LEU A 328 -9.63 -26.12 -0.68
CA LEU A 328 -8.48 -27.01 -0.91
C LEU A 328 -7.77 -27.39 0.41
N ASN A 329 -7.68 -26.45 1.38
CA ASN A 329 -7.18 -26.81 2.73
C ASN A 329 -8.10 -27.81 3.45
N ILE A 330 -9.43 -27.73 3.25
CA ILE A 330 -10.38 -28.73 3.74
C ILE A 330 -10.13 -30.09 3.06
N CYS A 331 -9.91 -30.11 1.75
CA CYS A 331 -9.55 -31.34 1.02
C CYS A 331 -8.26 -31.96 1.57
N GLU A 332 -7.23 -31.16 1.86
CA GLU A 332 -5.99 -31.64 2.48
C GLU A 332 -6.27 -32.32 3.83
N GLY A 333 -7.14 -31.72 4.64
CA GLY A 333 -7.59 -32.32 5.90
C GLY A 333 -8.25 -33.68 5.70
N TYR A 334 -9.18 -33.80 4.75
CA TYR A 334 -9.87 -35.07 4.46
C TYR A 334 -8.91 -36.12 3.91
N ILE A 335 -7.96 -35.75 3.05
CA ILE A 335 -6.92 -36.65 2.56
C ILE A 335 -6.09 -37.20 3.72
N LYS A 336 -5.69 -36.33 4.67
CA LYS A 336 -4.89 -36.74 5.83
C LYS A 336 -5.60 -37.75 6.71
N ILE A 337 -6.90 -37.59 6.92
CA ILE A 337 -7.70 -38.54 7.72
C ILE A 337 -8.32 -39.68 6.88
N LYS A 338 -7.98 -39.75 5.60
CA LYS A 338 -8.45 -40.77 4.64
C LYS A 338 -9.97 -40.79 4.39
N GLU A 339 -10.64 -39.69 4.60
CA GLU A 339 -12.07 -39.53 4.28
C GLU A 339 -12.27 -39.05 2.85
N ILE A 340 -11.89 -39.87 1.88
CA ILE A 340 -11.79 -39.49 0.47
C ILE A 340 -13.13 -39.11 -0.16
N GLU A 341 -14.22 -39.78 0.22
CA GLU A 341 -15.57 -39.44 -0.29
C GLU A 341 -16.01 -38.03 0.11
N LYS A 342 -15.60 -37.53 1.29
CA LYS A 342 -15.86 -36.14 1.70
C LYS A 342 -14.97 -35.18 0.91
N CYS A 343 -13.72 -35.55 0.63
CA CYS A 343 -12.82 -34.78 -0.21
C CYS A 343 -13.41 -34.60 -1.63
N GLU A 344 -13.87 -35.69 -2.25
CA GLU A 344 -14.50 -35.66 -3.59
C GLU A 344 -15.68 -34.69 -3.64
N LYS A 345 -16.59 -34.72 -2.65
CA LYS A 345 -17.72 -33.79 -2.59
C LYS A 345 -17.27 -32.33 -2.56
N VAL A 346 -16.21 -32.04 -1.80
CA VAL A 346 -15.66 -30.67 -1.75
C VAL A 346 -15.01 -30.30 -3.08
N LEU A 347 -14.32 -31.23 -3.73
CA LEU A 347 -13.72 -31.00 -5.05
C LEU A 347 -14.77 -30.75 -6.15
N GLU A 348 -15.91 -31.44 -6.10
CA GLU A 348 -17.04 -31.17 -7.01
C GLU A 348 -17.63 -29.78 -6.77
N GLU A 349 -17.77 -29.37 -5.49
CA GLU A 349 -18.20 -28.00 -5.14
C GLU A 349 -17.21 -26.96 -5.65
N ILE A 350 -15.90 -27.18 -5.48
CA ILE A 350 -14.85 -26.29 -6.03
C ILE A 350 -14.98 -26.14 -7.54
N ARG A 351 -15.28 -27.22 -8.26
CA ARG A 351 -15.43 -27.20 -9.73
C ARG A 351 -16.50 -26.20 -10.20
N SER A 352 -17.56 -26.02 -9.39
CA SER A 352 -18.61 -25.05 -9.71
C SER A 352 -18.23 -23.58 -9.42
N LEU A 353 -17.16 -23.35 -8.65
CA LEU A 353 -16.72 -22.02 -8.21
C LEU A 353 -15.48 -21.52 -8.97
N ILE A 354 -14.69 -22.42 -9.54
CA ILE A 354 -13.48 -22.04 -10.30
C ILE A 354 -13.89 -21.43 -11.63
N ASP A 355 -13.28 -20.29 -11.95
CA ASP A 355 -13.25 -19.75 -13.30
C ASP A 355 -12.28 -20.61 -14.15
N GLU A 356 -12.80 -21.27 -15.16
CA GLU A 356 -12.00 -22.13 -16.07
C GLU A 356 -10.83 -21.39 -16.74
N THR A 357 -10.86 -20.07 -16.78
CA THR A 357 -9.75 -19.24 -17.26
C THR A 357 -8.60 -19.13 -16.25
N ASN A 358 -8.83 -19.45 -14.97
CA ASN A 358 -7.80 -19.49 -13.94
C ASN A 358 -7.10 -20.86 -13.93
N ILE A 359 -6.22 -21.05 -14.89
CA ILE A 359 -5.52 -22.32 -15.14
C ILE A 359 -4.76 -22.83 -13.90
N GLU A 360 -4.18 -21.95 -13.09
CA GLU A 360 -3.44 -22.36 -11.88
C GLU A 360 -4.37 -23.02 -10.86
N GLN A 361 -5.56 -22.47 -10.62
CA GLN A 361 -6.55 -23.08 -9.71
C GLN A 361 -7.07 -24.43 -10.26
N VAL A 362 -7.29 -24.53 -11.57
CA VAL A 362 -7.68 -25.81 -12.20
C VAL A 362 -6.59 -26.86 -12.00
N ILE A 363 -5.32 -26.52 -12.18
CA ILE A 363 -4.20 -27.42 -11.94
C ILE A 363 -4.16 -27.88 -10.47
N GLU A 364 -4.34 -26.96 -9.53
CA GLU A 364 -4.34 -27.29 -8.10
C GLU A 364 -5.49 -28.25 -7.75
N GLN A 365 -6.69 -27.98 -8.23
CA GLN A 365 -7.85 -28.88 -8.04
C GLN A 365 -7.59 -30.27 -8.61
N ASN A 366 -7.05 -30.35 -9.83
CA ASN A 366 -6.75 -31.64 -10.49
C ASN A 366 -5.70 -32.43 -9.72
N LEU A 367 -4.73 -31.80 -9.10
CA LEU A 367 -3.75 -32.46 -8.23
C LEU A 367 -4.39 -33.09 -6.98
N PHE A 368 -5.44 -32.45 -6.44
CA PHE A 368 -6.22 -33.07 -5.35
C PHE A 368 -7.04 -34.28 -5.84
N TRP A 369 -7.65 -34.22 -7.04
CA TRP A 369 -8.30 -35.36 -7.68
C TRP A 369 -7.31 -36.50 -7.91
N TYR A 370 -6.13 -36.23 -8.45
CA TYR A 370 -5.06 -37.22 -8.60
C TYR A 370 -4.75 -37.90 -7.27
N ARG A 371 -4.56 -37.15 -6.18
CA ARG A 371 -4.28 -37.72 -4.84
C ARG A 371 -5.44 -38.57 -4.32
N ALA A 372 -6.67 -38.17 -4.54
CA ALA A 372 -7.85 -38.91 -4.18
C ALA A 372 -7.91 -40.28 -4.93
N TYR A 373 -7.67 -40.28 -6.26
CA TYR A 373 -7.64 -41.50 -7.08
C TYR A 373 -6.51 -42.44 -6.69
N ILE A 374 -5.33 -41.92 -6.37
CA ILE A 374 -4.21 -42.76 -5.87
C ILE A 374 -4.60 -43.50 -4.58
N ILE A 375 -5.24 -42.80 -3.61
CA ILE A 375 -5.65 -43.41 -2.35
C ILE A 375 -6.76 -44.45 -2.55
N LYS A 376 -7.62 -44.26 -3.54
CA LYS A 376 -8.69 -45.19 -3.91
C LYS A 376 -8.18 -46.37 -4.83
N GLU A 377 -6.90 -46.38 -5.16
CA GLU A 377 -6.29 -47.35 -6.07
C GLU A 377 -6.88 -47.33 -7.51
N MET A 378 -7.47 -46.19 -7.90
CA MET A 378 -8.04 -45.95 -9.22
C MET A 378 -6.93 -45.48 -10.17
N GLN A 379 -6.15 -46.45 -10.70
CA GLN A 379 -4.91 -46.14 -11.44
C GLN A 379 -5.16 -45.44 -12.78
N ASP A 380 -6.19 -45.86 -13.51
CA ASP A 380 -6.49 -45.27 -14.82
C ASP A 380 -6.96 -43.82 -14.71
N GLU A 381 -7.82 -43.52 -13.74
CA GLU A 381 -8.29 -42.19 -13.47
C GLU A 381 -7.17 -41.26 -12.97
N ALA A 382 -6.25 -41.79 -12.14
CA ALA A 382 -5.08 -41.09 -11.67
C ALA A 382 -4.11 -40.76 -12.82
N GLU A 383 -3.87 -41.68 -13.74
CA GLU A 383 -3.05 -41.45 -14.92
C GLU A 383 -3.68 -40.41 -15.84
N ASN A 384 -4.98 -40.53 -16.12
CA ASN A 384 -5.69 -39.61 -17.02
C ASN A 384 -5.69 -38.20 -16.52
N ILE A 385 -6.10 -37.94 -15.23
CA ILE A 385 -6.16 -36.60 -14.69
C ILE A 385 -4.77 -35.94 -14.62
N LEU A 386 -3.71 -36.73 -14.35
CA LEU A 386 -2.37 -36.19 -14.28
C LEU A 386 -1.83 -35.81 -15.66
N LEU A 387 -2.13 -36.64 -16.72
CA LEU A 387 -1.80 -36.33 -18.10
C LEU A 387 -2.55 -35.13 -18.65
N GLU A 388 -3.86 -35.03 -18.35
CA GLU A 388 -4.68 -33.84 -18.69
C GLU A 388 -4.11 -32.57 -18.07
N THR A 389 -3.75 -32.64 -16.79
CA THR A 389 -3.17 -31.52 -16.05
C THR A 389 -1.82 -31.08 -16.63
N PHE A 390 -0.98 -32.04 -16.99
CA PHE A 390 0.30 -31.78 -17.68
C PHE A 390 0.09 -31.10 -19.04
N ASN A 391 -0.85 -31.60 -19.83
CA ASN A 391 -1.16 -31.03 -21.15
C ASN A 391 -1.74 -29.63 -21.02
N LEU A 392 -2.58 -29.39 -20.00
CA LEU A 392 -3.12 -28.08 -19.67
C LEU A 392 -2.00 -27.06 -19.32
N ALA A 393 -1.06 -27.46 -18.47
CA ALA A 393 0.10 -26.62 -18.15
C ALA A 393 0.95 -26.30 -19.37
N LYS A 394 1.15 -27.29 -20.24
CA LYS A 394 1.90 -27.18 -21.50
C LYS A 394 1.24 -26.23 -22.49
N ALA A 395 -0.07 -26.36 -22.68
CA ALA A 395 -0.84 -25.53 -23.60
C ALA A 395 -0.85 -24.03 -23.19
N ASN A 396 -0.73 -23.76 -21.88
CA ASN A 396 -0.72 -22.40 -21.32
C ASN A 396 0.68 -21.86 -21.02
N GLY A 397 1.75 -22.52 -21.42
CA GLY A 397 3.13 -22.05 -21.25
C GLY A 397 3.61 -21.97 -19.80
N LEU A 398 2.98 -22.71 -18.88
CA LEU A 398 3.33 -22.72 -17.45
C LEU A 398 4.53 -23.64 -17.20
N TYR A 399 5.71 -23.27 -17.73
CA TYR A 399 6.90 -24.14 -17.76
C TYR A 399 7.31 -24.68 -16.39
N LYS A 400 7.23 -23.88 -15.33
CA LYS A 400 7.55 -24.35 -13.97
C LYS A 400 6.59 -25.44 -13.51
N LYS A 401 5.29 -25.23 -13.66
CA LYS A 401 4.26 -26.24 -13.34
C LYS A 401 4.39 -27.48 -14.23
N MET A 402 4.68 -27.30 -15.50
CA MET A 402 4.94 -28.42 -16.43
C MET A 402 6.13 -29.27 -15.97
N ALA A 403 7.21 -28.65 -15.49
CA ALA A 403 8.36 -29.41 -14.95
C ALA A 403 7.99 -30.17 -13.66
N GLU A 404 7.26 -29.53 -12.72
CA GLU A 404 6.77 -30.17 -11.50
C GLU A 404 5.87 -31.40 -11.83
N LEU A 405 4.93 -31.21 -12.75
CA LEU A 405 4.02 -32.28 -13.20
C LEU A 405 4.76 -33.39 -13.94
N SER A 406 5.80 -33.10 -14.73
CA SER A 406 6.64 -34.09 -15.35
C SER A 406 7.34 -34.98 -14.32
N ILE A 407 7.88 -34.40 -13.26
CA ILE A 407 8.48 -35.18 -12.16
C ILE A 407 7.42 -36.04 -11.46
N LEU A 408 6.22 -35.52 -11.26
CA LEU A 408 5.12 -36.27 -10.65
C LEU A 408 4.67 -37.44 -11.52
N LEU A 409 4.52 -37.24 -12.84
CA LEU A 409 4.27 -38.32 -13.82
C LEU A 409 5.36 -39.38 -13.81
N GLY A 410 6.62 -38.94 -13.79
CA GLY A 410 7.75 -39.88 -13.72
C GLY A 410 7.70 -40.73 -12.44
N ARG A 411 7.42 -40.14 -11.30
CA ARG A 411 7.24 -40.88 -10.03
C ARG A 411 6.04 -41.82 -10.05
N TYR A 412 4.92 -41.39 -10.63
CA TYR A 412 3.75 -42.24 -10.83
C TYR A 412 4.10 -43.50 -11.68
N TYR A 413 4.77 -43.30 -12.82
CA TYR A 413 5.15 -44.41 -13.71
C TYR A 413 6.18 -45.38 -13.09
N ILE A 414 7.10 -44.88 -12.23
CA ILE A 414 7.96 -45.77 -11.43
C ILE A 414 7.09 -46.66 -10.51
N GLY A 415 6.09 -46.08 -9.87
CA GLY A 415 5.20 -46.81 -8.95
C GLY A 415 4.44 -47.97 -9.61
N ILE A 416 4.06 -47.80 -10.88
CA ILE A 416 3.35 -48.84 -11.65
C ILE A 416 4.29 -49.62 -12.58
N LYS A 417 5.62 -49.50 -12.42
CA LYS A 417 6.68 -50.24 -13.15
C LYS A 417 6.66 -50.02 -14.66
N LYS A 418 6.31 -48.84 -15.13
CA LYS A 418 6.42 -48.39 -16.51
C LYS A 418 7.71 -47.59 -16.70
N ASP A 419 8.86 -48.24 -16.74
CA ASP A 419 10.20 -47.60 -16.68
C ASP A 419 10.49 -46.67 -17.88
N TYR A 420 10.01 -46.99 -19.06
CA TYR A 420 10.20 -46.16 -20.25
C TYR A 420 9.48 -44.83 -20.13
N GLU A 421 8.20 -44.82 -19.75
CA GLU A 421 7.40 -43.63 -19.53
C GLU A 421 7.96 -42.80 -18.37
N ALA A 422 8.40 -43.47 -17.31
CA ALA A 422 9.04 -42.83 -16.17
C ALA A 422 10.28 -42.02 -16.60
N ALA A 423 11.20 -42.68 -17.34
CA ALA A 423 12.41 -42.03 -17.82
C ALA A 423 12.12 -40.88 -18.78
N LYS A 424 11.11 -41.02 -19.67
CA LYS A 424 10.67 -39.97 -20.58
C LYS A 424 10.27 -38.69 -19.82
N TYR A 425 9.34 -38.79 -18.86
CA TYR A 425 8.82 -37.64 -18.16
C TYR A 425 9.84 -37.05 -17.18
N LEU A 426 10.63 -37.84 -16.46
CA LEU A 426 11.70 -37.34 -15.61
C LEU A 426 12.73 -36.53 -16.40
N ASN A 427 13.17 -37.02 -17.58
CA ASN A 427 14.08 -36.27 -18.43
C ASN A 427 13.48 -34.97 -18.95
N GLU A 428 12.19 -34.96 -19.29
CA GLU A 428 11.49 -33.75 -19.72
C GLU A 428 11.47 -32.70 -18.59
N GLY A 429 11.12 -33.10 -17.37
CA GLY A 429 11.09 -32.20 -16.20
C GLY A 429 12.48 -31.64 -15.89
N ILE A 430 13.54 -32.48 -15.89
CA ILE A 430 14.92 -32.03 -15.66
C ILE A 430 15.37 -31.04 -16.73
N LYS A 431 15.04 -31.31 -18.01
CA LYS A 431 15.38 -30.40 -19.12
C LYS A 431 14.72 -29.02 -18.96
N ILE A 432 13.46 -28.99 -18.54
CA ILE A 432 12.75 -27.74 -18.32
C ILE A 432 13.36 -26.97 -17.14
N PHE A 433 13.65 -27.63 -16.01
CA PHE A 433 14.29 -26.97 -14.84
C PHE A 433 15.68 -26.42 -15.18
N ARG A 434 16.46 -27.10 -16.05
CA ARG A 434 17.72 -26.55 -16.55
C ARG A 434 17.52 -25.32 -17.41
N ASN A 435 16.55 -25.34 -18.32
CA ASN A 435 16.24 -24.19 -19.17
C ASN A 435 15.75 -22.98 -18.36
N LEU A 436 15.13 -23.20 -17.21
CA LEU A 436 14.70 -22.17 -16.27
C LEU A 436 15.83 -21.70 -15.32
N GLY A 437 17.03 -22.28 -15.42
CA GLY A 437 18.15 -21.94 -14.54
C GLY A 437 17.96 -22.38 -13.07
N ILE A 438 17.03 -23.28 -12.80
CA ILE A 438 16.75 -23.81 -11.45
C ILE A 438 17.72 -24.94 -11.08
N LEU A 439 18.16 -25.72 -12.07
CA LEU A 439 19.19 -26.74 -11.89
C LEU A 439 20.46 -26.33 -12.64
N ASN A 440 21.58 -26.25 -11.90
CA ASN A 440 22.92 -26.11 -12.46
C ASN A 440 23.37 -27.45 -13.05
N ASN A 441 24.22 -27.40 -14.09
CA ASN A 441 24.81 -28.58 -14.73
C ASN A 441 25.59 -29.47 -13.78
#